data_e99b5d523c6b4640d0a6a6088529f61c
#
_entry.id   e99b5d523c6b4640d0a6a6088529f61c
#
_cell.length_a   1.000
_cell.length_b   1.000
_cell.length_c   1.000
_cell.angle_alpha   90.00
_cell.angle_beta   90.00
_cell.angle_gamma   90.00
#
_symmetry.space_group_name_H-M   'P 1'
#
loop_
_entity.id
_entity.type
_entity.pdbx_description
1 polymer ?
#
loop_
_entity_poly.entity_id
_entity_poly.type
_entity_poly.pdbx_seq_one_letter_code
_entity_poly.pdbx_strand_id
1 'polypeptide(L)'
;MPPSLAYTQHSRGVSELKIIGLSDPEVQSSLRAAGIGMSVPEARSIAEVLGRDPTLTELFCYDAMWSEHCSYKSSRATLKEFLPTDGPNVVMGPVEDSGIVAIDDQWCVVISHESHNHPSQILPNEGAATGIGGIVRDVNCMGATVVATADPLRFGDPYGPKASKVRWVAEGVVDGIWQY
;
A
#
# COMPACT_ATOMS: atom_id res chain seq x y z
N MET A 1 11.33 -18.01 24.73
CA MET A 1 9.87 -18.08 24.56
C MET A 1 9.42 -16.74 24.02
N PRO A 2 8.59 -16.66 22.98
CA PRO A 2 8.00 -15.37 22.60
C PRO A 2 7.20 -14.84 23.80
N PRO A 3 7.16 -13.50 24.02
CA PRO A 3 6.35 -12.94 25.08
C PRO A 3 4.90 -13.38 24.89
N SER A 4 4.26 -13.80 25.98
CA SER A 4 2.84 -14.14 25.95
C SER A 4 2.06 -12.90 25.52
N LEU A 5 1.36 -12.99 24.41
CA LEU A 5 0.47 -11.94 23.95
C LEU A 5 -0.60 -11.71 25.01
N ALA A 6 -0.71 -10.47 25.48
CA ALA A 6 -1.73 -10.10 26.47
C ALA A 6 -3.08 -9.92 25.73
N TYR A 7 -3.68 -11.04 25.31
CA TYR A 7 -5.02 -11.05 24.76
C TYR A 7 -6.07 -11.20 25.87
N THR A 8 -7.08 -10.36 25.82
CA THR A 8 -8.31 -10.57 26.57
C THR A 8 -9.38 -11.08 25.60
N GLN A 9 -9.99 -12.21 25.91
CA GLN A 9 -11.02 -12.77 25.06
C GLN A 9 -12.32 -11.97 25.25
N HIS A 10 -12.84 -11.38 24.17
CA HIS A 10 -14.11 -10.68 24.19
C HIS A 10 -15.28 -11.66 24.38
N SER A 11 -16.38 -11.20 24.98
CA SER A 11 -17.62 -11.99 25.23
C SER A 11 -18.22 -12.63 23.96
N ARG A 12 -17.80 -12.21 22.76
CA ARG A 12 -18.23 -12.74 21.47
C ARG A 12 -17.16 -13.63 20.78
N GLY A 13 -16.13 -14.05 21.48
CA GLY A 13 -15.06 -14.87 20.92
C GLY A 13 -14.02 -14.09 20.10
N VAL A 14 -14.08 -12.76 20.08
CA VAL A 14 -13.10 -11.91 19.40
C VAL A 14 -12.01 -11.51 20.40
N SER A 15 -10.74 -11.68 20.01
CA SER A 15 -9.60 -11.34 20.85
C SER A 15 -9.36 -9.83 20.87
N GLU A 16 -9.17 -9.27 22.07
CA GLU A 16 -8.73 -7.88 22.27
C GLU A 16 -7.23 -7.82 22.54
N LEU A 17 -6.58 -6.77 22.10
CA LEU A 17 -5.19 -6.48 22.43
C LEU A 17 -5.16 -5.46 23.56
N LYS A 18 -4.54 -5.83 24.69
CA LYS A 18 -4.38 -4.94 25.83
C LYS A 18 -3.46 -3.77 25.47
N ILE A 19 -3.96 -2.54 25.64
CA ILE A 19 -3.23 -1.28 25.41
C ILE A 19 -3.37 -0.35 26.61
N ILE A 20 -4.58 -0.23 27.13
CA ILE A 20 -4.86 0.66 28.26
C ILE A 20 -4.13 0.15 29.51
N GLY A 21 -3.40 1.05 30.16
CA GLY A 21 -2.66 0.76 31.39
C GLY A 21 -1.32 0.06 31.20
N LEU A 22 -0.92 -0.29 29.96
CA LEU A 22 0.41 -0.82 29.68
C LEU A 22 1.40 0.31 29.40
N SER A 23 2.68 0.06 29.67
CA SER A 23 3.78 0.94 29.25
C SER A 23 4.01 0.88 27.73
N ASP A 24 4.66 1.89 27.16
CA ASP A 24 4.95 1.91 25.72
C ASP A 24 5.77 0.72 25.22
N PRO A 25 6.80 0.24 25.94
CA PRO A 25 7.52 -0.98 25.55
C PRO A 25 6.62 -2.24 25.52
N GLU A 26 5.68 -2.36 26.45
CA GLU A 26 4.75 -3.49 26.49
C GLU A 26 3.76 -3.44 25.33
N VAL A 27 3.19 -2.26 25.05
CA VAL A 27 2.32 -2.06 23.88
C VAL A 27 3.07 -2.38 22.58
N GLN A 28 4.28 -1.84 22.43
CA GLN A 28 5.12 -2.11 21.24
C GLN A 28 5.43 -3.59 21.06
N SER A 29 5.70 -4.30 22.17
CA SER A 29 5.95 -5.74 22.14
C SER A 29 4.69 -6.51 21.70
N SER A 30 3.52 -6.14 22.23
CA SER A 30 2.24 -6.76 21.91
C SER A 30 1.85 -6.54 20.42
N LEU A 31 2.02 -5.32 19.90
CA LEU A 31 1.78 -5.00 18.50
C LEU A 31 2.67 -5.84 17.57
N ARG A 32 3.98 -5.88 17.85
CA ARG A 32 4.94 -6.70 17.07
C ARG A 32 4.59 -8.18 17.10
N ALA A 33 4.23 -8.71 18.27
CA ALA A 33 3.86 -10.10 18.41
C ALA A 33 2.57 -10.45 17.66
N ALA A 34 1.66 -9.47 17.51
CA ALA A 34 0.45 -9.60 16.70
C ALA A 34 0.69 -9.38 15.19
N GLY A 35 1.88 -8.96 14.78
CA GLY A 35 2.19 -8.64 13.37
C GLY A 35 1.60 -7.31 12.89
N ILE A 36 1.32 -6.39 13.83
CA ILE A 36 0.73 -5.06 13.56
C ILE A 36 1.85 -4.04 13.43
N GLY A 37 1.85 -3.28 12.33
CA GLY A 37 2.92 -2.34 11.96
C GLY A 37 2.78 -0.94 12.53
N MET A 38 1.61 -0.60 13.11
CA MET A 38 1.37 0.75 13.64
C MET A 38 2.26 1.09 14.84
N SER A 39 2.44 2.37 15.06
CA SER A 39 3.19 2.92 16.20
C SER A 39 2.37 2.88 17.50
N VAL A 40 3.07 2.94 18.64
CA VAL A 40 2.40 3.00 19.97
C VAL A 40 1.47 4.21 20.10
N PRO A 41 1.82 5.43 19.69
CA PRO A 41 0.89 6.57 19.72
C PRO A 41 -0.39 6.33 18.90
N GLU A 42 -0.29 5.71 17.73
CA GLU A 42 -1.47 5.36 16.92
C GLU A 42 -2.37 4.35 17.65
N ALA A 43 -1.79 3.29 18.20
CA ALA A 43 -2.55 2.30 18.97
C ALA A 43 -3.25 2.91 20.19
N ARG A 44 -2.59 3.82 20.90
CA ARG A 44 -3.19 4.56 22.01
C ARG A 44 -4.33 5.47 21.57
N SER A 45 -4.17 6.18 20.47
CA SER A 45 -5.21 7.01 19.89
C SER A 45 -6.46 6.20 19.54
N ILE A 46 -6.29 4.99 19.00
CA ILE A 46 -7.40 4.07 18.73
C ILE A 46 -8.11 3.68 20.04
N ALA A 47 -7.36 3.26 21.04
CA ALA A 47 -7.93 2.87 22.34
C ALA A 47 -8.68 4.04 23.02
N GLU A 48 -8.17 5.27 22.89
CA GLU A 48 -8.79 6.48 23.38
C GLU A 48 -10.12 6.77 22.66
N VAL A 49 -10.13 6.73 21.33
CA VAL A 49 -11.33 6.94 20.50
C VAL A 49 -12.40 5.89 20.79
N LEU A 50 -11.99 4.63 20.97
CA LEU A 50 -12.91 3.54 21.27
C LEU A 50 -13.39 3.54 22.74
N GLY A 51 -12.67 4.19 23.66
CA GLY A 51 -12.92 4.15 25.09
C GLY A 51 -12.69 2.77 25.74
N ARG A 52 -11.98 1.87 25.05
CA ARG A 52 -11.67 0.49 25.48
C ARG A 52 -10.44 -0.04 24.73
N ASP A 53 -9.94 -1.19 25.17
CA ASP A 53 -8.95 -1.93 24.40
C ASP A 53 -9.55 -2.37 23.05
N PRO A 54 -8.83 -2.19 21.93
CA PRO A 54 -9.30 -2.58 20.61
C PRO A 54 -9.23 -4.10 20.41
N THR A 55 -10.12 -4.62 19.58
CA THR A 55 -10.01 -6.00 19.09
C THR A 55 -8.87 -6.11 18.08
N LEU A 56 -8.34 -7.32 17.89
CA LEU A 56 -7.35 -7.58 16.87
C LEU A 56 -7.86 -7.22 15.46
N THR A 57 -9.12 -7.52 15.17
CA THR A 57 -9.72 -7.18 13.87
C THR A 57 -9.74 -5.68 13.65
N GLU A 58 -10.15 -4.89 14.65
CA GLU A 58 -10.10 -3.42 14.57
C GLU A 58 -8.67 -2.93 14.35
N LEU A 59 -7.69 -3.45 15.10
CA LEU A 59 -6.29 -3.06 14.90
C LEU A 59 -5.78 -3.39 13.51
N PHE A 60 -6.10 -4.56 12.94
CA PHE A 60 -5.72 -4.89 11.57
C PHE A 60 -6.40 -3.97 10.53
N CYS A 61 -7.66 -3.60 10.75
CA CYS A 61 -8.34 -2.64 9.88
C CYS A 61 -7.68 -1.26 9.95
N TYR A 62 -7.40 -0.77 11.16
CA TYR A 62 -6.70 0.51 11.33
C TYR A 62 -5.27 0.46 10.77
N ASP A 63 -4.52 -0.63 10.99
CA ASP A 63 -3.16 -0.79 10.48
C ASP A 63 -3.13 -0.74 8.95
N ALA A 64 -4.08 -1.39 8.29
CA ALA A 64 -4.22 -1.34 6.84
C ALA A 64 -4.59 0.07 6.35
N MET A 65 -5.64 0.69 6.92
CA MET A 65 -6.15 1.99 6.49
C MET A 65 -5.21 3.15 6.81
N TRP A 66 -4.47 3.06 7.92
CA TRP A 66 -3.47 4.05 8.34
C TRP A 66 -2.05 3.72 7.86
N SER A 67 -1.90 2.69 7.04
CA SER A 67 -0.61 2.41 6.41
C SER A 67 -0.20 3.56 5.48
N GLU A 68 1.09 3.69 5.20
CA GLU A 68 1.58 4.67 4.22
C GLU A 68 0.92 4.47 2.85
N HIS A 69 0.66 3.22 2.48
CA HIS A 69 0.02 2.87 1.21
C HIS A 69 -1.39 3.47 1.05
N CYS A 70 -2.23 3.39 2.10
CA CYS A 70 -3.61 3.87 2.02
C CYS A 70 -3.77 5.34 2.42
N SER A 71 -2.99 5.82 3.39
CA SER A 71 -3.19 7.14 4.00
C SER A 71 -2.18 8.20 3.57
N TYR A 72 -1.05 7.80 3.00
CA TYR A 72 0.09 8.71 2.70
C TYR A 72 0.51 9.53 3.93
N LYS A 73 0.40 8.94 5.13
CA LYS A 73 0.50 9.66 6.41
C LYS A 73 1.84 10.38 6.62
N SER A 74 2.93 9.84 6.10
CA SER A 74 4.26 10.45 6.19
C SER A 74 4.67 11.17 4.90
N SER A 75 4.21 10.75 3.74
CA SER A 75 4.63 11.33 2.44
C SER A 75 3.73 12.45 1.94
N ARG A 76 2.49 12.57 2.44
CA ARG A 76 1.51 13.56 1.94
C ARG A 76 2.03 15.00 1.97
N ALA A 77 2.74 15.40 3.04
CA ALA A 77 3.28 16.74 3.16
C ALA A 77 4.34 17.00 2.08
N THR A 78 5.26 16.07 1.89
CA THR A 78 6.31 16.12 0.87
C THR A 78 5.73 16.13 -0.54
N LEU A 79 4.72 15.28 -0.81
CA LEU A 79 4.04 15.27 -2.10
C LEU A 79 3.39 16.62 -2.40
N LYS A 80 2.71 17.23 -1.43
CA LYS A 80 2.11 18.56 -1.60
C LYS A 80 3.11 19.68 -1.82
N GLU A 81 4.30 19.56 -1.23
CA GLU A 81 5.34 20.58 -1.33
C GLU A 81 6.10 20.50 -2.67
N PHE A 82 6.38 19.30 -3.15
CA PHE A 82 7.30 19.10 -4.27
C PHE A 82 6.65 18.67 -5.58
N LEU A 83 5.42 18.16 -5.57
CA LEU A 83 4.71 17.83 -6.80
C LEU A 83 3.95 19.02 -7.34
N PRO A 84 4.16 19.39 -8.62
CA PRO A 84 3.31 20.39 -9.28
C PRO A 84 1.92 19.78 -9.46
N THR A 85 0.96 20.26 -8.69
CA THR A 85 -0.44 19.83 -8.74
C THR A 85 -1.33 20.74 -9.58
N ASP A 86 -0.76 21.84 -10.02
CA ASP A 86 -1.39 22.86 -10.87
C ASP A 86 -0.38 23.35 -11.93
N GLY A 87 -0.86 23.91 -12.99
CA GLY A 87 -0.05 24.43 -14.09
C GLY A 87 -0.88 24.59 -15.37
N PRO A 88 -0.36 25.25 -16.41
CA PRO A 88 -1.12 25.56 -17.61
C PRO A 88 -1.67 24.34 -18.33
N ASN A 89 -1.03 23.19 -18.21
CA ASN A 89 -1.43 21.95 -18.88
C ASN A 89 -2.06 20.94 -17.92
N VAL A 90 -2.13 21.22 -16.62
CA VAL A 90 -2.74 20.30 -15.64
C VAL A 90 -4.26 20.53 -15.66
N VAL A 91 -4.99 19.55 -16.16
CA VAL A 91 -6.47 19.54 -16.16
C VAL A 91 -6.97 19.04 -14.81
N MET A 92 -6.32 17.98 -14.30
CA MET A 92 -6.65 17.39 -12.99
C MET A 92 -5.37 16.88 -12.33
N GLY A 93 -5.11 17.35 -11.11
CA GLY A 93 -4.03 16.89 -10.26
C GLY A 93 -4.41 15.62 -9.47
N PRO A 94 -3.69 15.30 -8.37
CA PRO A 94 -3.84 14.05 -7.62
C PRO A 94 -5.05 14.09 -6.67
N VAL A 95 -6.24 14.17 -7.20
CA VAL A 95 -7.52 14.20 -6.46
C VAL A 95 -8.41 13.00 -6.75
N GLU A 96 -8.15 12.28 -7.85
CA GLU A 96 -8.87 11.10 -8.31
C GLU A 96 -7.87 9.97 -8.62
N ASP A 97 -8.31 8.91 -9.29
CA ASP A 97 -7.52 7.70 -9.57
C ASP A 97 -6.32 7.96 -10.50
N SER A 98 -6.39 8.99 -11.35
CA SER A 98 -5.34 9.32 -12.32
C SER A 98 -5.19 10.83 -12.50
N GLY A 99 -4.00 11.27 -12.89
CA GLY A 99 -3.75 12.63 -13.34
C GLY A 99 -4.20 12.86 -14.78
N ILE A 100 -4.63 14.09 -15.10
CA ILE A 100 -5.02 14.50 -16.46
C ILE A 100 -4.19 15.69 -16.89
N VAL A 101 -3.52 15.57 -18.05
CA VAL A 101 -2.68 16.61 -18.62
C VAL A 101 -3.17 16.94 -20.04
N ALA A 102 -3.41 18.22 -20.33
CA ALA A 102 -3.76 18.68 -21.68
C ALA A 102 -2.57 18.54 -22.63
N ILE A 103 -2.83 18.04 -23.83
CA ILE A 103 -1.90 18.07 -24.95
C ILE A 103 -2.15 19.34 -25.77
N ASP A 104 -3.39 19.61 -26.06
CA ASP A 104 -3.88 20.77 -26.79
C ASP A 104 -5.33 21.13 -26.36
N ASP A 105 -6.00 22.00 -27.10
CA ASP A 105 -7.36 22.46 -26.80
C ASP A 105 -8.44 21.35 -26.95
N GLN A 106 -8.12 20.21 -27.54
CA GLN A 106 -9.06 19.12 -27.84
C GLN A 106 -8.73 17.81 -27.13
N TRP A 107 -7.46 17.59 -26.80
CA TRP A 107 -6.95 16.32 -26.31
C TRP A 107 -6.25 16.44 -24.97
N CYS A 108 -6.47 15.47 -24.14
CA CYS A 108 -5.72 15.26 -22.90
C CYS A 108 -5.23 13.82 -22.78
N VAL A 109 -4.21 13.62 -21.97
CA VAL A 109 -3.70 12.32 -21.56
C VAL A 109 -4.08 12.08 -20.13
N VAL A 110 -4.66 10.91 -19.87
CA VAL A 110 -4.89 10.38 -18.52
C VAL A 110 -3.73 9.45 -18.20
N ILE A 111 -3.06 9.67 -17.06
CA ILE A 111 -1.86 8.95 -16.67
C ILE A 111 -2.05 8.38 -15.28
N SER A 112 -1.99 7.06 -15.15
CA SER A 112 -1.87 6.35 -13.88
C SER A 112 -0.47 5.78 -13.72
N HIS A 113 0.04 5.77 -12.50
CA HIS A 113 1.36 5.26 -12.18
C HIS A 113 1.35 4.58 -10.82
N GLU A 114 1.92 3.37 -10.77
CA GLU A 114 2.10 2.66 -9.50
C GLU A 114 3.41 1.87 -9.44
N SER A 115 3.70 1.29 -8.28
CA SER A 115 4.75 0.29 -8.10
C SER A 115 4.18 -0.95 -7.42
N HIS A 116 4.24 -2.12 -8.09
CA HIS A 116 3.70 -3.38 -7.60
C HIS A 116 4.81 -4.36 -7.21
N ASN A 117 5.77 -3.90 -6.41
CA ASN A 117 7.02 -4.61 -6.13
C ASN A 117 6.88 -5.74 -5.10
N HIS A 118 6.17 -5.53 -3.98
CA HIS A 118 6.05 -6.53 -2.92
C HIS A 118 5.25 -7.77 -3.37
N PRO A 119 4.04 -7.64 -3.95
CA PRO A 119 3.31 -8.80 -4.48
C PRO A 119 4.13 -9.58 -5.50
N SER A 120 4.82 -8.89 -6.41
CA SER A 120 5.65 -9.50 -7.46
C SER A 120 6.89 -10.22 -6.92
N GLN A 121 7.34 -9.95 -5.70
CA GLN A 121 8.42 -10.71 -5.05
C GLN A 121 7.97 -12.07 -4.50
N ILE A 122 6.66 -12.25 -4.30
CA ILE A 122 6.07 -13.44 -3.67
C ILE A 122 5.37 -14.30 -4.72
N LEU A 123 4.55 -13.67 -5.57
CA LEU A 123 3.82 -14.28 -6.69
C LEU A 123 4.05 -13.41 -7.94
N PRO A 124 5.16 -13.62 -8.68
CA PRO A 124 5.58 -12.70 -9.73
C PRO A 124 4.56 -12.51 -10.84
N ASN A 125 3.95 -13.59 -11.31
CA ASN A 125 2.97 -13.55 -12.40
C ASN A 125 1.69 -12.82 -11.96
N GLU A 126 1.05 -13.28 -10.90
CA GLU A 126 -0.20 -12.73 -10.38
C GLU A 126 0.00 -11.31 -9.84
N GLY A 127 1.15 -11.05 -9.21
CA GLY A 127 1.51 -9.73 -8.72
C GLY A 127 1.63 -8.72 -9.86
N ALA A 128 2.34 -9.07 -10.93
CA ALA A 128 2.53 -8.19 -12.09
C ALA A 128 1.22 -7.99 -12.88
N ALA A 129 0.45 -9.06 -13.11
CA ALA A 129 -0.87 -8.95 -13.75
C ALA A 129 -1.81 -8.04 -12.96
N THR A 130 -1.81 -8.14 -11.62
CA THR A 130 -2.59 -7.24 -10.76
C THR A 130 -2.12 -5.79 -10.86
N GLY A 131 -0.80 -5.55 -10.97
CA GLY A 131 -0.24 -4.23 -11.16
C GLY A 131 -0.75 -3.57 -12.45
N ILE A 132 -0.69 -4.28 -13.57
CA ILE A 132 -1.25 -3.79 -14.85
C ILE A 132 -2.75 -3.57 -14.72
N GLY A 133 -3.48 -4.52 -14.13
CA GLY A 133 -4.92 -4.43 -13.94
C GLY A 133 -5.34 -3.20 -13.13
N GLY A 134 -4.57 -2.83 -12.10
CA GLY A 134 -4.80 -1.64 -11.29
C GLY A 134 -4.73 -0.36 -12.12
N ILE A 135 -3.62 -0.10 -12.78
CA ILE A 135 -3.43 1.14 -13.56
C ILE A 135 -4.35 1.23 -14.78
N VAL A 136 -4.68 0.11 -15.43
CA VAL A 136 -5.69 0.06 -16.51
C VAL A 136 -7.05 0.46 -15.96
N ARG A 137 -7.40 -0.03 -14.77
CA ARG A 137 -8.66 0.29 -14.12
C ARG A 137 -8.76 1.75 -13.72
N ASP A 138 -7.68 2.34 -13.19
CA ASP A 138 -7.62 3.76 -12.85
C ASP A 138 -7.92 4.64 -14.07
N VAL A 139 -7.29 4.37 -15.21
CA VAL A 139 -7.53 5.10 -16.47
C VAL A 139 -8.99 4.93 -16.92
N ASN A 140 -9.53 3.71 -16.85
CA ASN A 140 -10.92 3.43 -17.21
C ASN A 140 -11.92 4.14 -16.28
N CYS A 141 -11.63 4.22 -14.97
CA CYS A 141 -12.45 4.94 -13.99
C CYS A 141 -12.54 6.44 -14.29
N MET A 142 -11.51 7.00 -14.93
CA MET A 142 -11.52 8.38 -15.41
C MET A 142 -12.30 8.57 -16.72
N GLY A 143 -12.91 7.52 -17.26
CA GLY A 143 -13.65 7.56 -18.53
C GLY A 143 -12.77 7.60 -19.77
N ALA A 144 -11.48 7.31 -19.63
CA ALA A 144 -10.53 7.30 -20.74
C ALA A 144 -10.29 5.88 -21.28
N THR A 145 -9.78 5.78 -22.50
CA THR A 145 -9.36 4.51 -23.11
C THR A 145 -7.85 4.34 -22.96
N VAL A 146 -7.42 3.19 -22.46
CA VAL A 146 -6.01 2.85 -22.37
C VAL A 146 -5.43 2.69 -23.78
N VAL A 147 -4.39 3.43 -24.10
CA VAL A 147 -3.72 3.41 -25.40
C VAL A 147 -2.30 2.85 -25.32
N ALA A 148 -1.70 2.86 -24.15
CA ALA A 148 -0.37 2.29 -23.91
C ALA A 148 -0.15 1.98 -22.43
N THR A 149 0.72 1.00 -22.18
CA THR A 149 1.36 0.75 -20.88
C THR A 149 2.88 0.85 -21.05
N ALA A 150 3.56 1.27 -19.98
CA ALA A 150 5.02 1.35 -19.95
C ALA A 150 5.52 0.80 -18.61
N ASP A 151 6.37 -0.22 -18.68
CA ASP A 151 6.86 -0.94 -17.52
C ASP A 151 8.38 -0.79 -17.38
N PRO A 152 8.86 0.19 -16.58
CA PRO A 152 10.30 0.37 -16.36
C PRO A 152 10.80 -0.69 -15.36
N LEU A 153 10.86 -1.94 -15.79
CA LEU A 153 11.22 -3.09 -14.97
C LEU A 153 12.67 -3.01 -14.48
N ARG A 154 12.88 -3.31 -13.20
CA ARG A 154 14.19 -3.38 -12.57
C ARG A 154 14.27 -4.60 -11.67
N PHE A 155 15.28 -5.42 -11.91
CA PHE A 155 15.54 -6.64 -11.16
C PHE A 155 16.94 -6.60 -10.55
N GLY A 156 17.22 -7.51 -9.62
CA GLY A 156 18.58 -7.71 -9.12
C GLY A 156 19.50 -8.35 -10.17
N ASP A 157 20.76 -8.59 -9.78
CA ASP A 157 21.75 -9.22 -10.64
C ASP A 157 21.35 -10.68 -10.98
N PRO A 158 21.10 -11.00 -12.27
CA PRO A 158 20.71 -12.34 -12.70
C PRO A 158 21.86 -13.35 -12.68
N TYR A 159 23.08 -12.91 -12.38
CA TYR A 159 24.30 -13.73 -12.29
C TYR A 159 24.90 -13.76 -10.88
N GLY A 160 24.33 -12.99 -9.95
CA GLY A 160 24.78 -12.84 -8.57
C GLY A 160 24.38 -14.02 -7.65
N PRO A 161 24.64 -13.90 -6.35
CA PRO A 161 24.37 -14.95 -5.37
C PRO A 161 22.90 -15.39 -5.28
N LYS A 162 21.97 -14.53 -5.70
CA LYS A 162 20.52 -14.79 -5.71
C LYS A 162 19.96 -14.99 -7.12
N ALA A 163 20.80 -15.33 -8.08
CA ALA A 163 20.46 -15.41 -9.51
C ALA A 163 19.19 -16.24 -9.80
N SER A 164 19.01 -17.40 -9.17
CA SER A 164 17.84 -18.25 -9.39
C SER A 164 16.54 -17.55 -9.03
N LYS A 165 16.52 -16.88 -7.87
CA LYS A 165 15.34 -16.10 -7.43
C LYS A 165 15.10 -14.89 -8.33
N VAL A 166 16.16 -14.19 -8.71
CA VAL A 166 16.07 -13.00 -9.58
C VAL A 166 15.47 -13.36 -10.94
N ARG A 167 15.97 -14.44 -11.57
CA ARG A 167 15.43 -14.93 -12.84
C ARG A 167 13.98 -15.38 -12.72
N TRP A 168 13.64 -16.16 -11.69
CA TRP A 168 12.27 -16.59 -11.43
C TRP A 168 11.30 -15.41 -11.27
N VAL A 169 11.69 -14.37 -10.54
CA VAL A 169 10.88 -13.14 -10.41
C VAL A 169 10.77 -12.43 -11.76
N ALA A 170 11.86 -12.27 -12.50
CA ALA A 170 11.85 -11.56 -13.76
C ALA A 170 10.99 -12.26 -14.82
N GLU A 171 11.13 -13.58 -14.94
CA GLU A 171 10.32 -14.40 -15.86
C GLU A 171 8.83 -14.29 -15.51
N GLY A 172 8.47 -14.50 -14.23
CA GLY A 172 7.09 -14.43 -13.80
C GLY A 172 6.46 -13.04 -13.95
N VAL A 173 7.22 -11.96 -13.68
CA VAL A 173 6.74 -10.59 -13.90
C VAL A 173 6.46 -10.31 -15.38
N VAL A 174 7.38 -10.68 -16.26
CA VAL A 174 7.20 -10.50 -17.71
C VAL A 174 5.99 -11.31 -18.20
N ASP A 175 5.86 -12.55 -17.75
CA ASP A 175 4.70 -13.40 -18.09
C ASP A 175 3.38 -12.80 -17.58
N GLY A 176 3.36 -12.26 -16.35
CA GLY A 176 2.16 -11.63 -15.77
C GLY A 176 1.72 -10.38 -16.53
N ILE A 177 2.65 -9.53 -16.94
CA ILE A 177 2.39 -8.36 -17.79
C ILE A 177 1.83 -8.79 -19.15
N TRP A 178 2.42 -9.84 -19.72
CA TRP A 178 2.02 -10.34 -21.04
C TRP A 178 0.63 -11.00 -21.05
N GLN A 179 0.27 -11.66 -19.97
CA GLN A 179 -1.00 -12.41 -19.88
C GLN A 179 -2.20 -11.52 -19.59
N TYR A 180 -1.98 -10.34 -18.98
CA TYR A 180 -3.05 -9.38 -18.74
C TYR A 180 -3.48 -8.69 -20.02
#